data_bd0598a9a7ba3c1e65ed42cc2b56b454
#
_entry.id   bd0598a9a7ba3c1e65ed42cc2b56b454
#
_cell.length_a   1.000
_cell.length_b   1.000
_cell.length_c   1.000
_cell.angle_alpha   90.00
_cell.angle_beta   90.00
_cell.angle_gamma   90.00
#
_symmetry.space_group_name_H-M   'P 1'
#
loop_
_entity.id
_entity.type
_entity.pdbx_description
1 polymer ?
#
loop_
_entity_poly.entity_id
_entity_poly.type
_entity_poly.pdbx_seq_one_letter_code
_entity_poly.pdbx_strand_id
1 'polypeptide(L)'
;MMLAMKRLVSLFALLLLLCVTSPAYAQSILRDAESEALLADMSRDIIKAANLSPANVRIVLINDQSINAFVAGGQTVYLHSGLIDAATSANEVQGVIAHELGHITGGHVPLGDRMGKGATGITILSLLLGAAAMAAGSADAGMGLMQLGQRAAMGNYLAFSRAQEATTDAAGVKFLSGAGVSGRGMLDFFKKLQQQEYRWGLKRGSDTSYVMSHPMSGDRIATLTADLQSDPAWTRPSDPQIEARFTRVQAKLRGYVTEPKDTLRRYPATDTTVPARYARAYAYHLGGYPKEAAGEAAALVRAEPHNP
;
A
#
# COMPACT_ATOMS: atom_id res chain seq x y z
N MET A 1 24.04 6.44 51.35
CA MET A 1 23.84 5.35 50.38
C MET A 1 22.48 5.45 49.62
N MET A 2 21.35 5.62 50.32
CA MET A 2 20.01 5.72 49.71
C MET A 2 19.81 6.90 48.74
N LEU A 3 20.40 8.07 49.00
CA LEU A 3 20.27 9.25 48.13
C LEU A 3 21.04 9.11 46.81
N ALA A 4 22.21 8.47 46.85
CA ALA A 4 23.01 8.18 45.64
C ALA A 4 22.34 7.15 44.75
N MET A 5 21.69 6.13 45.35
CA MET A 5 20.92 5.11 44.58
C MET A 5 19.69 5.69 43.92
N LYS A 6 18.95 6.61 44.56
CA LYS A 6 17.81 7.32 43.96
C LYS A 6 18.24 8.19 42.78
N ARG A 7 19.36 8.88 42.86
CA ARG A 7 19.91 9.68 41.74
C ARG A 7 20.37 8.80 40.59
N LEU A 8 20.95 7.63 40.85
CA LEU A 8 21.37 6.68 39.80
C LEU A 8 20.17 6.10 39.08
N VAL A 9 19.09 5.73 39.79
CA VAL A 9 17.84 5.23 39.21
C VAL A 9 17.14 6.30 38.39
N SER A 10 17.10 7.56 38.87
CA SER A 10 16.54 8.68 38.12
C SER A 10 17.33 8.99 36.85
N LEU A 11 18.68 8.92 36.92
CA LEU A 11 19.53 9.11 35.74
C LEU A 11 19.33 7.99 34.70
N PHE A 12 19.21 6.75 35.17
CA PHE A 12 18.96 5.59 34.29
C PHE A 12 17.57 5.63 33.66
N ALA A 13 16.53 6.05 34.39
CA ALA A 13 15.19 6.28 33.89
C ALA A 13 15.15 7.41 32.86
N LEU A 14 15.90 8.50 33.07
CA LEU A 14 16.01 9.60 32.10
C LEU A 14 16.76 9.18 30.85
N LEU A 15 17.81 8.35 30.98
CA LEU A 15 18.52 7.78 29.81
C LEU A 15 17.64 6.82 28.99
N LEU A 16 16.82 6.00 29.66
CA LEU A 16 15.85 5.12 29.03
C LEU A 16 14.78 5.92 28.27
N LEU A 17 14.32 7.04 28.82
CA LEU A 17 13.36 7.93 28.15
C LEU A 17 13.95 8.58 26.87
N LEU A 18 15.24 8.90 26.87
CA LEU A 18 15.96 9.47 25.72
C LEU A 18 16.21 8.44 24.60
N CYS A 19 16.26 7.14 24.93
CA CYS A 19 16.44 6.07 23.93
C CYS A 19 15.15 5.67 23.18
N VAL A 20 13.97 6.17 23.60
CA VAL A 20 12.66 5.78 23.01
C VAL A 20 12.18 6.75 21.93
N THR A 21 12.88 7.84 21.68
CA THR A 21 12.55 8.72 20.55
C THR A 21 13.11 8.17 19.23
N SER A 22 12.50 7.13 18.70
CA SER A 22 12.66 6.83 17.28
C SER A 22 12.14 8.04 16.50
N PRO A 23 12.90 8.59 15.52
CA PRO A 23 12.36 9.61 14.66
C PRO A 23 11.12 9.06 13.97
N ALA A 24 9.96 9.56 14.31
CA ALA A 24 8.75 9.30 13.55
C ALA A 24 8.94 9.98 12.19
N TYR A 25 9.31 9.21 11.17
CA TYR A 25 9.23 9.66 9.80
C TYR A 25 7.75 9.88 9.49
N ALA A 26 7.31 11.13 9.55
CA ALA A 26 5.98 11.49 9.08
C ALA A 26 5.95 11.21 7.58
N GLN A 27 5.14 10.25 7.16
CA GLN A 27 4.89 10.00 5.75
C GLN A 27 4.32 11.30 5.14
N SER A 28 5.01 11.86 4.16
CA SER A 28 4.55 13.10 3.52
C SER A 28 3.51 12.80 2.46
N ILE A 29 2.39 13.52 2.49
CA ILE A 29 1.41 13.48 1.41
C ILE A 29 2.01 14.20 0.20
N LEU A 30 2.00 13.53 -0.95
CA LEU A 30 2.37 14.13 -2.22
C LEU A 30 1.16 14.87 -2.80
N ARG A 31 1.33 16.17 -3.00
CA ARG A 31 0.31 17.04 -3.58
C ARG A 31 0.78 17.50 -4.95
N ASP A 32 0.11 17.00 -5.98
CA ASP A 32 0.38 17.32 -7.36
C ASP A 32 -0.90 17.25 -8.19
N ALA A 33 -1.29 18.39 -8.77
CA ALA A 33 -2.59 18.53 -9.45
C ALA A 33 -2.76 17.55 -10.61
N GLU A 34 -1.70 17.26 -11.37
CA GLU A 34 -1.75 16.33 -12.49
C GLU A 34 -1.95 14.88 -12.03
N SER A 35 -1.23 14.48 -10.98
CA SER A 35 -1.36 13.15 -10.38
C SER A 35 -2.73 12.97 -9.73
N GLU A 36 -3.21 13.97 -8.99
CA GLU A 36 -4.53 13.95 -8.35
C GLU A 36 -5.65 13.86 -9.41
N ALA A 37 -5.55 14.62 -10.50
CA ALA A 37 -6.52 14.57 -11.60
C ALA A 37 -6.52 13.21 -12.31
N LEU A 38 -5.36 12.63 -12.58
CA LEU A 38 -5.26 11.29 -13.14
C LEU A 38 -5.91 10.25 -12.24
N LEU A 39 -5.56 10.23 -10.95
CA LEU A 39 -6.11 9.28 -9.99
C LEU A 39 -7.64 9.43 -9.85
N ALA A 40 -8.15 10.65 -9.86
CA ALA A 40 -9.58 10.92 -9.84
C ALA A 40 -10.29 10.41 -11.11
N ASP A 41 -9.69 10.67 -12.28
CA ASP A 41 -10.29 10.26 -13.56
C ASP A 41 -10.31 8.74 -13.71
N MET A 42 -9.19 8.05 -13.44
CA MET A 42 -9.09 6.61 -13.60
C MET A 42 -9.90 5.81 -12.58
N SER A 43 -10.32 6.42 -11.47
CA SER A 43 -11.11 5.77 -10.42
C SER A 43 -12.59 6.12 -10.45
N ARG A 44 -12.99 7.19 -11.14
CA ARG A 44 -14.36 7.76 -11.07
C ARG A 44 -15.45 6.73 -11.32
N ASP A 45 -15.34 5.97 -12.40
CA ASP A 45 -16.39 5.01 -12.78
C ASP A 45 -16.34 3.74 -11.92
N ILE A 46 -15.17 3.37 -11.41
CA ILE A 46 -15.01 2.28 -10.44
C ILE A 46 -15.70 2.67 -9.10
N ILE A 47 -15.52 3.91 -8.65
CA ILE A 47 -16.19 4.44 -7.44
C ILE A 47 -17.72 4.41 -7.61
N LYS A 48 -18.23 4.84 -8.79
CA LYS A 48 -19.67 4.76 -9.08
C LYS A 48 -20.17 3.30 -9.10
N ALA A 49 -19.41 2.39 -9.70
CA ALA A 49 -19.74 0.96 -9.71
C ALA A 49 -19.78 0.34 -8.31
N ALA A 50 -19.00 0.90 -7.36
CA ALA A 50 -19.05 0.54 -5.95
C ALA A 50 -20.24 1.16 -5.19
N ASN A 51 -21.17 1.84 -5.86
CA ASN A 51 -22.25 2.62 -5.26
C ASN A 51 -21.77 3.72 -4.28
N LEU A 52 -20.57 4.25 -4.51
CA LEU A 52 -20.02 5.36 -3.75
C LEU A 52 -20.06 6.65 -4.56
N SER A 53 -20.07 7.78 -3.88
CA SER A 53 -19.96 9.09 -4.53
C SER A 53 -18.50 9.45 -4.77
N PRO A 54 -18.08 9.75 -6.02
CA PRO A 54 -16.73 10.24 -6.30
C PRO A 54 -16.34 11.50 -5.51
N ALA A 55 -17.32 12.30 -5.09
CA ALA A 55 -17.06 13.48 -4.25
C ALA A 55 -16.69 13.13 -2.80
N ASN A 56 -17.04 11.95 -2.33
CA ASN A 56 -16.80 11.52 -0.94
C ASN A 56 -15.58 10.61 -0.81
N VAL A 57 -15.17 9.96 -1.90
CA VAL A 57 -13.97 9.10 -1.92
C VAL A 57 -12.77 9.95 -2.29
N ARG A 58 -11.74 9.91 -1.46
CA ARG A 58 -10.46 10.58 -1.73
C ARG A 58 -9.39 9.55 -2.01
N ILE A 59 -8.56 9.80 -3.03
CA ILE A 59 -7.36 9.02 -3.30
C ILE A 59 -6.18 9.92 -3.01
N VAL A 60 -5.31 9.48 -2.10
CA VAL A 60 -4.19 10.27 -1.57
C VAL A 60 -2.89 9.54 -1.87
N LEU A 61 -1.93 10.23 -2.46
CA LEU A 61 -0.60 9.70 -2.73
C LEU A 61 0.34 10.03 -1.57
N ILE A 62 1.05 9.01 -1.08
CA ILE A 62 2.02 9.11 0.01
C ILE A 62 3.43 8.92 -0.55
N ASN A 63 4.37 9.76 -0.10
CA ASN A 63 5.79 9.57 -0.38
C ASN A 63 6.37 8.44 0.47
N ASP A 64 6.22 7.24 -0.02
CA ASP A 64 6.77 6.03 0.58
C ASP A 64 7.13 5.06 -0.55
N GLN A 65 8.37 4.58 -0.56
CA GLN A 65 8.88 3.71 -1.63
C GLN A 65 8.43 2.25 -1.50
N SER A 66 7.79 1.89 -0.39
CA SER A 66 7.20 0.57 -0.24
C SER A 66 6.00 0.39 -1.17
N ILE A 67 5.76 -0.83 -1.64
CA ILE A 67 4.56 -1.15 -2.41
C ILE A 67 3.44 -1.35 -1.41
N ASN A 68 2.54 -0.36 -1.30
CA ASN A 68 1.39 -0.44 -0.38
C ASN A 68 0.22 0.41 -0.85
N ALA A 69 -0.99 -0.01 -0.46
CA ALA A 69 -2.22 0.76 -0.47
C ALA A 69 -3.04 0.38 0.75
N PHE A 70 -3.87 1.28 1.24
CA PHE A 70 -4.76 1.00 2.36
C PHE A 70 -5.88 2.03 2.47
N VAL A 71 -6.93 1.66 3.18
CA VAL A 71 -8.04 2.56 3.52
C VAL A 71 -7.92 3.01 4.96
N ALA A 72 -8.07 4.32 5.19
CA ALA A 72 -8.16 4.89 6.53
C ALA A 72 -9.04 6.15 6.54
N GLY A 73 -9.49 6.57 7.72
CA GLY A 73 -10.21 7.84 7.87
C GLY A 73 -11.53 7.92 7.09
N GLY A 74 -12.29 6.84 7.04
CA GLY A 74 -13.58 6.78 6.35
C GLY A 74 -13.46 6.28 4.90
N GLN A 75 -13.60 7.15 3.91
CA GLN A 75 -13.57 6.80 2.48
C GLN A 75 -12.31 7.36 1.78
N THR A 76 -11.15 7.24 2.43
CA THR A 76 -9.88 7.66 1.84
C THR A 76 -9.02 6.45 1.53
N VAL A 77 -8.65 6.30 0.26
CA VAL A 77 -7.68 5.32 -0.24
C VAL A 77 -6.31 5.99 -0.28
N TYR A 78 -5.35 5.43 0.40
CA TYR A 78 -3.95 5.86 0.38
C TYR A 78 -3.15 4.96 -0.53
N LEU A 79 -2.41 5.55 -1.45
CA LEU A 79 -1.50 4.84 -2.35
C LEU A 79 -0.07 5.29 -2.07
N HIS A 80 0.84 4.36 -1.89
CA HIS A 80 2.26 4.67 -1.77
C HIS A 80 2.87 4.96 -3.15
N SER A 81 3.84 5.86 -3.20
CA SER A 81 4.59 6.15 -4.43
C SER A 81 5.29 4.91 -5.00
N GLY A 82 5.74 4.00 -4.12
CA GLY A 82 6.31 2.72 -4.54
C GLY A 82 5.33 1.80 -5.27
N LEU A 83 4.02 1.86 -4.95
CA LEU A 83 3.00 1.13 -5.69
C LEU A 83 2.88 1.66 -7.11
N ILE A 84 2.81 2.98 -7.27
CA ILE A 84 2.76 3.63 -8.59
C ILE A 84 4.02 3.32 -9.39
N ASP A 85 5.20 3.31 -8.74
CA ASP A 85 6.46 2.97 -9.39
C ASP A 85 6.52 1.51 -9.87
N ALA A 86 6.00 0.58 -9.09
CA ALA A 86 5.98 -0.86 -9.40
C ALA A 86 4.94 -1.25 -10.46
N ALA A 87 3.89 -0.46 -10.63
CA ALA A 87 2.86 -0.70 -11.61
C ALA A 87 3.40 -0.55 -13.05
N THR A 88 2.97 -1.42 -13.96
CA THR A 88 3.35 -1.39 -15.38
C THR A 88 2.30 -0.74 -16.26
N SER A 89 1.10 -0.52 -15.72
CA SER A 89 -0.02 0.13 -16.41
C SER A 89 -0.94 0.85 -15.42
N ALA A 90 -1.73 1.79 -15.92
CA ALA A 90 -2.81 2.41 -15.16
C ALA A 90 -3.83 1.36 -14.69
N ASN A 91 -4.07 0.35 -15.52
CA ASN A 91 -5.02 -0.71 -15.23
C ASN A 91 -4.62 -1.54 -13.99
N GLU A 92 -3.32 -1.73 -13.72
CA GLU A 92 -2.86 -2.34 -12.47
C GLU A 92 -3.26 -1.51 -11.24
N VAL A 93 -3.09 -0.19 -11.31
CA VAL A 93 -3.47 0.73 -10.22
C VAL A 93 -4.99 0.78 -10.05
N GLN A 94 -5.75 0.76 -11.15
CA GLN A 94 -7.21 0.65 -11.12
C GLN A 94 -7.67 -0.62 -10.38
N GLY A 95 -6.97 -1.73 -10.60
CA GLY A 95 -7.22 -3.00 -9.89
C GLY A 95 -7.03 -2.88 -8.40
N VAL A 96 -5.93 -2.25 -7.95
CA VAL A 96 -5.69 -1.99 -6.53
C VAL A 96 -6.75 -1.05 -5.95
N ILE A 97 -7.09 0.04 -6.64
CA ILE A 97 -8.14 0.95 -6.17
C ILE A 97 -9.47 0.23 -6.03
N ALA A 98 -9.85 -0.64 -6.98
CA ALA A 98 -11.08 -1.43 -6.89
C ALA A 98 -11.08 -2.35 -5.66
N HIS A 99 -9.95 -2.97 -5.33
CA HIS A 99 -9.77 -3.75 -4.11
C HIS A 99 -9.95 -2.88 -2.86
N GLU A 100 -9.27 -1.74 -2.77
CA GLU A 100 -9.40 -0.83 -1.62
C GLU A 100 -10.84 -0.31 -1.43
N LEU A 101 -11.56 -0.05 -2.53
CA LEU A 101 -13.00 0.28 -2.46
C LEU A 101 -13.83 -0.89 -1.91
N GLY A 102 -13.41 -2.13 -2.14
CA GLY A 102 -13.99 -3.31 -1.52
C GLY A 102 -13.87 -3.28 0.01
N HIS A 103 -12.73 -2.84 0.54
CA HIS A 103 -12.56 -2.63 1.99
C HIS A 103 -13.46 -1.52 2.53
N ILE A 104 -13.66 -0.44 1.79
CA ILE A 104 -14.60 0.63 2.17
C ILE A 104 -16.02 0.09 2.25
N THR A 105 -16.50 -0.54 1.18
CA THR A 105 -17.87 -1.05 1.10
C THR A 105 -18.15 -2.22 2.03
N GLY A 106 -17.14 -3.04 2.31
CA GLY A 106 -17.20 -4.12 3.29
C GLY A 106 -17.13 -3.66 4.75
N GLY A 107 -16.81 -2.37 5.00
CA GLY A 107 -16.64 -1.83 6.35
C GLY A 107 -15.49 -2.49 7.11
N HIS A 108 -14.43 -2.92 6.41
CA HIS A 108 -13.37 -3.74 6.99
C HIS A 108 -12.50 -2.99 7.99
N VAL A 109 -12.29 -1.68 7.82
CA VAL A 109 -11.48 -0.87 8.75
C VAL A 109 -12.06 -0.83 10.17
N PRO A 110 -13.35 -0.51 10.38
CA PRO A 110 -13.96 -0.59 11.71
C PRO A 110 -14.05 -2.01 12.26
N LEU A 111 -14.19 -3.03 11.38
CA LEU A 111 -14.27 -4.43 11.79
C LEU A 111 -12.91 -4.97 12.23
N GLY A 112 -11.81 -4.52 11.62
CA GLY A 112 -10.45 -4.87 12.04
C GLY A 112 -10.17 -4.50 13.48
N ASP A 113 -10.63 -3.34 13.94
CA ASP A 113 -10.52 -2.91 15.34
C ASP A 113 -11.28 -3.84 16.31
N ARG A 114 -12.46 -4.31 15.91
CA ARG A 114 -13.27 -5.24 16.74
C ARG A 114 -12.63 -6.60 16.84
N MET A 115 -12.05 -7.11 15.76
CA MET A 115 -11.37 -8.40 15.73
C MET A 115 -10.04 -8.37 16.48
N GLY A 116 -9.31 -7.25 16.44
CA GLY A 116 -8.13 -7.03 17.28
C GLY A 116 -8.48 -7.16 18.77
N LYS A 117 -9.61 -6.60 19.20
CA LYS A 117 -10.12 -6.75 20.57
C LYS A 117 -10.48 -8.19 20.90
N GLY A 118 -11.08 -8.93 19.97
CA GLY A 118 -11.39 -10.35 20.14
C GLY A 118 -10.13 -11.23 20.29
N ALA A 119 -9.14 -11.04 19.43
CA ALA A 119 -7.85 -11.72 19.52
C ALA A 119 -7.12 -11.41 20.84
N THR A 120 -7.16 -10.13 21.26
CA THR A 120 -6.63 -9.69 22.56
C THR A 120 -7.36 -10.39 23.72
N GLY A 121 -8.69 -10.53 23.65
CA GLY A 121 -9.49 -11.25 24.65
C GLY A 121 -9.06 -12.71 24.81
N ILE A 122 -8.87 -13.44 23.70
CA ILE A 122 -8.37 -14.83 23.72
C ILE A 122 -6.98 -14.89 24.34
N THR A 123 -6.10 -13.99 23.97
CA THR A 123 -4.72 -13.91 24.51
C THR A 123 -4.74 -13.64 26.02
N ILE A 124 -5.52 -12.66 26.48
CA ILE A 124 -5.64 -12.35 27.92
C ILE A 124 -6.19 -13.56 28.70
N LEU A 125 -7.24 -14.19 28.21
CA LEU A 125 -7.80 -15.35 28.86
C LEU A 125 -6.79 -16.51 28.96
N SER A 126 -6.05 -16.78 27.88
CA SER A 126 -5.02 -17.83 27.89
C SER A 126 -3.86 -17.51 28.83
N LEU A 127 -3.47 -16.25 28.97
CA LEU A 127 -2.46 -15.81 29.93
C LEU A 127 -2.95 -16.01 31.37
N LEU A 128 -4.18 -15.66 31.68
CA LEU A 128 -4.78 -15.86 33.01
C LEU A 128 -4.88 -17.34 33.39
N LEU A 129 -5.37 -18.17 32.45
CA LEU A 129 -5.47 -19.63 32.69
C LEU A 129 -4.10 -20.28 32.79
N GLY A 130 -3.13 -19.85 31.98
CA GLY A 130 -1.75 -20.31 32.04
C GLY A 130 -1.07 -19.93 33.36
N ALA A 131 -1.26 -18.70 33.83
CA ALA A 131 -0.73 -18.26 35.12
C ALA A 131 -1.37 -19.04 36.30
N ALA A 132 -2.66 -19.29 36.25
CA ALA A 132 -3.36 -20.10 37.25
C ALA A 132 -2.83 -21.54 37.30
N ALA A 133 -2.60 -22.19 36.15
CA ALA A 133 -2.03 -23.53 36.07
C ALA A 133 -0.60 -23.58 36.64
N MET A 134 0.23 -22.57 36.36
CA MET A 134 1.57 -22.45 36.93
C MET A 134 1.52 -22.28 38.46
N ALA A 135 0.63 -21.43 38.96
CA ALA A 135 0.43 -21.24 40.40
C ALA A 135 -0.06 -22.51 41.11
N ALA A 136 -0.80 -23.38 40.40
CA ALA A 136 -1.23 -24.71 40.86
C ALA A 136 -0.10 -25.78 40.80
N GLY A 137 1.12 -25.38 40.43
CA GLY A 137 2.30 -26.28 40.41
C GLY A 137 2.54 -26.98 39.03
N SER A 138 1.81 -26.60 37.99
CA SER A 138 1.96 -27.21 36.66
C SER A 138 2.50 -26.18 35.63
N ALA A 139 3.83 -25.96 35.66
CA ALA A 139 4.48 -25.00 34.77
C ALA A 139 4.30 -25.37 33.28
N ASP A 140 4.42 -26.64 32.94
CA ASP A 140 4.28 -27.13 31.55
C ASP A 140 2.84 -26.94 31.03
N ALA A 141 1.83 -27.24 31.84
CA ALA A 141 0.44 -26.99 31.49
C ALA A 141 0.16 -25.48 31.34
N GLY A 142 0.74 -24.65 32.19
CA GLY A 142 0.62 -23.19 32.11
C GLY A 142 1.20 -22.63 30.80
N MET A 143 2.39 -23.04 30.44
CA MET A 143 3.03 -22.64 29.19
C MET A 143 2.27 -23.18 27.97
N GLY A 144 1.78 -24.43 28.04
CA GLY A 144 0.95 -25.03 26.98
C GLY A 144 -0.32 -24.21 26.71
N LEU A 145 -1.05 -23.82 27.77
CA LEU A 145 -2.27 -22.99 27.65
C LEU A 145 -1.99 -21.61 27.03
N MET A 146 -0.88 -20.95 27.42
CA MET A 146 -0.49 -19.68 26.83
C MET A 146 -0.18 -19.79 25.34
N GLN A 147 0.56 -20.84 24.93
CA GLN A 147 0.90 -21.07 23.52
C GLN A 147 -0.34 -21.42 22.69
N LEU A 148 -1.23 -22.27 23.23
CA LEU A 148 -2.49 -22.60 22.57
C LEU A 148 -3.38 -21.37 22.34
N GLY A 149 -3.49 -20.50 23.36
CA GLY A 149 -4.24 -19.25 23.24
C GLY A 149 -3.68 -18.30 22.21
N GLN A 150 -2.36 -18.13 22.16
CA GLN A 150 -1.71 -17.32 21.13
C GLN A 150 -1.95 -17.88 19.71
N ARG A 151 -1.84 -19.22 19.54
CA ARG A 151 -2.13 -19.88 18.26
C ARG A 151 -3.59 -19.71 17.85
N ALA A 152 -4.53 -19.87 18.80
CA ALA A 152 -5.95 -19.69 18.56
C ALA A 152 -6.30 -18.24 18.18
N ALA A 153 -5.75 -17.25 18.90
CA ALA A 153 -5.92 -15.83 18.58
C ALA A 153 -5.39 -15.48 17.18
N MET A 154 -4.19 -15.96 16.86
CA MET A 154 -3.59 -15.76 15.54
C MET A 154 -4.40 -16.49 14.45
N GLY A 155 -4.82 -17.73 14.70
CA GLY A 155 -5.64 -18.50 13.76
C GLY A 155 -6.96 -17.81 13.42
N ASN A 156 -7.67 -17.29 14.43
CA ASN A 156 -8.90 -16.54 14.25
C ASN A 156 -8.69 -15.23 13.50
N TYR A 157 -7.63 -14.49 13.83
CA TYR A 157 -7.28 -13.27 13.12
C TYR A 157 -6.98 -13.53 11.64
N LEU A 158 -6.15 -14.53 11.34
CA LEU A 158 -5.82 -14.90 9.96
C LEU A 158 -7.01 -15.45 9.18
N ALA A 159 -7.90 -16.20 9.82
CA ALA A 159 -9.13 -16.70 9.16
C ALA A 159 -10.05 -15.53 8.82
N PHE A 160 -10.22 -14.57 9.73
CA PHE A 160 -11.01 -13.38 9.50
C PHE A 160 -10.40 -12.52 8.39
N SER A 161 -9.08 -12.27 8.43
CA SER A 161 -8.37 -11.54 7.39
C SER A 161 -8.56 -12.18 6.02
N ARG A 162 -8.40 -13.51 5.89
CA ARG A 162 -8.64 -14.21 4.61
C ARG A 162 -10.07 -14.06 4.11
N ALA A 163 -11.08 -14.10 4.98
CA ALA A 163 -12.47 -13.93 4.60
C ALA A 163 -12.73 -12.49 4.12
N GLN A 164 -12.13 -11.49 4.78
CA GLN A 164 -12.21 -10.10 4.33
C GLN A 164 -11.58 -9.92 2.95
N GLU A 165 -10.37 -10.46 2.75
CA GLU A 165 -9.67 -10.37 1.47
C GLU A 165 -10.48 -11.03 0.34
N ALA A 166 -11.05 -12.20 0.56
CA ALA A 166 -11.87 -12.89 -0.43
C ALA A 166 -13.13 -12.09 -0.82
N THR A 167 -13.81 -11.49 0.16
CA THR A 167 -14.97 -10.62 -0.11
C THR A 167 -14.59 -9.31 -0.79
N THR A 168 -13.43 -8.77 -0.45
CA THR A 168 -12.88 -7.57 -1.06
C THR A 168 -12.47 -7.81 -2.51
N ASP A 169 -11.82 -8.95 -2.79
CA ASP A 169 -11.48 -9.37 -4.15
C ASP A 169 -12.73 -9.49 -5.03
N ALA A 170 -13.75 -10.21 -4.55
CA ALA A 170 -15.02 -10.36 -5.26
C ALA A 170 -15.73 -9.01 -5.50
N ALA A 171 -15.67 -8.10 -4.53
CA ALA A 171 -16.18 -6.74 -4.70
C ALA A 171 -15.39 -5.97 -5.77
N GLY A 172 -14.05 -6.03 -5.73
CA GLY A 172 -13.17 -5.41 -6.71
C GLY A 172 -13.44 -5.88 -8.14
N VAL A 173 -13.60 -7.19 -8.34
CA VAL A 173 -14.01 -7.77 -9.64
C VAL A 173 -15.32 -7.15 -10.12
N LYS A 174 -16.34 -7.13 -9.26
CA LYS A 174 -17.65 -6.55 -9.57
C LYS A 174 -17.56 -5.05 -9.92
N PHE A 175 -16.73 -4.30 -9.23
CA PHE A 175 -16.58 -2.85 -9.47
C PHE A 175 -15.87 -2.58 -10.80
N LEU A 176 -14.82 -3.33 -11.11
CA LEU A 176 -14.15 -3.24 -12.41
C LEU A 176 -15.08 -3.60 -13.54
N SER A 177 -15.82 -4.72 -13.43
CA SER A 177 -16.82 -5.13 -14.41
C SER A 177 -17.90 -4.07 -14.62
N GLY A 178 -18.49 -3.57 -13.53
CA GLY A 178 -19.52 -2.52 -13.57
C GLY A 178 -19.03 -1.20 -14.17
N ALA A 179 -17.75 -0.87 -14.00
CA ALA A 179 -17.10 0.28 -14.61
C ALA A 179 -16.69 0.03 -16.07
N GLY A 180 -16.80 -1.20 -16.56
CA GLY A 180 -16.31 -1.59 -17.87
C GLY A 180 -14.80 -1.55 -18.02
N VAL A 181 -14.07 -1.67 -16.89
CA VAL A 181 -12.61 -1.71 -16.81
C VAL A 181 -12.15 -3.16 -16.75
N SER A 182 -11.13 -3.51 -17.55
CA SER A 182 -10.57 -4.87 -17.52
C SER A 182 -9.96 -5.20 -16.16
N GLY A 183 -10.25 -6.38 -15.64
CA GLY A 183 -9.64 -6.90 -14.42
C GLY A 183 -8.24 -7.49 -14.61
N ARG A 184 -7.67 -7.45 -15.84
CA ARG A 184 -6.31 -7.97 -16.11
C ARG A 184 -5.27 -7.33 -15.21
N GLY A 185 -5.31 -6.00 -15.07
CA GLY A 185 -4.36 -5.29 -14.25
C GLY A 185 -4.42 -5.69 -12.78
N MET A 186 -5.61 -5.92 -12.23
CA MET A 186 -5.76 -6.43 -10.85
C MET A 186 -5.04 -7.78 -10.71
N LEU A 187 -5.29 -8.71 -11.61
CA LEU A 187 -4.67 -10.03 -11.58
C LEU A 187 -3.15 -9.96 -11.76
N ASP A 188 -2.68 -9.15 -12.71
CA ASP A 188 -1.26 -9.03 -13.01
C ASP A 188 -0.50 -8.40 -11.85
N PHE A 189 -1.07 -7.38 -11.21
CA PHE A 189 -0.47 -6.74 -10.04
C PHE A 189 -0.42 -7.69 -8.84
N PHE A 190 -1.49 -8.43 -8.57
CA PHE A 190 -1.57 -9.37 -7.45
C PHE A 190 -0.63 -10.57 -7.65
N LYS A 191 -0.48 -11.06 -8.89
CA LYS A 191 0.56 -12.07 -9.21
C LYS A 191 1.97 -11.52 -8.98
N LYS A 192 2.22 -10.25 -9.33
CA LYS A 192 3.50 -9.58 -9.07
C LYS A 192 3.79 -9.51 -7.57
N LEU A 193 2.79 -9.13 -6.76
CA LEU A 193 2.91 -9.12 -5.29
C LEU A 193 3.18 -10.51 -4.72
N GLN A 194 2.46 -11.53 -5.18
CA GLN A 194 2.68 -12.91 -4.76
C GLN A 194 4.10 -13.40 -5.09
N GLN A 195 4.62 -13.07 -6.28
CA GLN A 195 5.99 -13.42 -6.64
C GLN A 195 7.03 -12.72 -5.76
N GLN A 196 6.75 -11.48 -5.35
CA GLN A 196 7.60 -10.77 -4.40
C GLN A 196 7.55 -11.46 -3.03
N GLU A 197 6.37 -11.84 -2.53
CA GLU A 197 6.22 -12.59 -1.28
C GLU A 197 7.08 -13.84 -1.26
N TYR A 198 7.06 -14.66 -2.32
CA TYR A 198 7.88 -15.87 -2.43
C TYR A 198 9.38 -15.57 -2.45
N ARG A 199 9.81 -14.50 -3.11
CA ARG A 199 11.23 -14.11 -3.14
C ARG A 199 11.73 -13.62 -1.79
N TRP A 200 10.86 -13.06 -0.96
CA TRP A 200 11.21 -12.37 0.28
C TRP A 200 10.94 -13.21 1.53
N GLY A 201 10.11 -14.22 1.42
CA GLY A 201 10.05 -15.30 2.41
C GLY A 201 11.42 -15.93 2.70
N LEU A 202 12.39 -15.69 1.80
CA LEU A 202 13.81 -16.07 1.93
C LEU A 202 14.72 -14.93 2.43
N LYS A 203 14.25 -13.66 2.48
CA LYS A 203 15.05 -12.51 2.96
C LYS A 203 14.16 -11.56 3.77
N ARG A 204 14.41 -11.45 5.08
CA ARG A 204 13.80 -10.41 5.93
C ARG A 204 14.32 -9.03 5.53
N GLY A 205 13.51 -8.23 4.84
CA GLY A 205 13.84 -6.86 4.41
C GLY A 205 12.59 -6.06 4.03
N SER A 206 12.66 -4.78 4.08
CA SER A 206 11.70 -3.70 4.29
C SER A 206 10.50 -3.49 3.34
N ASP A 207 10.24 -4.32 2.34
CA ASP A 207 9.22 -4.02 1.31
C ASP A 207 7.94 -4.90 1.35
N THR A 208 7.67 -5.55 2.48
CA THR A 208 6.56 -6.51 2.64
C THR A 208 5.25 -5.89 3.10
N SER A 209 5.12 -4.56 3.11
CA SER A 209 4.01 -3.87 3.78
C SER A 209 2.64 -4.23 3.22
N TYR A 210 2.48 -4.29 1.90
CA TYR A 210 1.19 -4.68 1.28
C TYR A 210 0.84 -6.13 1.56
N VAL A 211 1.79 -7.04 1.41
CA VAL A 211 1.59 -8.47 1.66
C VAL A 211 1.26 -8.77 3.12
N MET A 212 1.79 -7.98 4.05
CA MET A 212 1.46 -8.11 5.48
C MET A 212 0.03 -7.65 5.78
N SER A 213 -0.47 -6.61 5.09
CA SER A 213 -1.85 -6.14 5.23
C SER A 213 -2.84 -6.97 4.39
N HIS A 214 -2.42 -7.45 3.21
CA HIS A 214 -3.24 -8.16 2.22
C HIS A 214 -2.53 -9.45 1.75
N PRO A 215 -2.48 -10.52 2.56
CA PRO A 215 -1.74 -11.76 2.21
C PRO A 215 -2.20 -12.36 0.88
N MET A 216 -1.25 -12.59 -0.06
CA MET A 216 -1.52 -13.14 -1.39
C MET A 216 -1.43 -14.66 -1.40
N SER A 217 -2.49 -15.34 -0.97
CA SER A 217 -2.53 -16.81 -1.05
C SER A 217 -2.72 -17.30 -2.49
N GLY A 218 -2.25 -18.53 -2.76
CA GLY A 218 -2.49 -19.19 -4.05
C GLY A 218 -3.98 -19.34 -4.38
N ASP A 219 -4.80 -19.60 -3.38
CA ASP A 219 -6.26 -19.74 -3.53
C ASP A 219 -6.90 -18.41 -3.97
N ARG A 220 -6.48 -17.27 -3.42
CA ARG A 220 -6.96 -15.95 -3.86
C ARG A 220 -6.65 -15.72 -5.34
N ILE A 221 -5.41 -15.98 -5.76
CA ILE A 221 -4.99 -15.80 -7.17
C ILE A 221 -5.76 -16.76 -8.09
N ALA A 222 -6.02 -18.00 -7.67
CA ALA A 222 -6.78 -18.96 -8.46
C ALA A 222 -8.23 -18.50 -8.64
N THR A 223 -8.90 -18.10 -7.55
CA THR A 223 -10.29 -17.59 -7.57
C THR A 223 -10.40 -16.34 -8.44
N LEU A 224 -9.53 -15.34 -8.21
CA LEU A 224 -9.49 -14.12 -9.03
C LEU A 224 -9.26 -14.42 -10.51
N THR A 225 -8.39 -15.40 -10.82
CA THR A 225 -8.16 -15.78 -12.22
C THR A 225 -9.43 -16.30 -12.88
N ALA A 226 -10.18 -17.19 -12.19
CA ALA A 226 -11.42 -17.76 -12.71
C ALA A 226 -12.50 -16.67 -12.88
N ASP A 227 -12.70 -15.84 -11.85
CA ASP A 227 -13.72 -14.78 -11.87
C ASP A 227 -13.46 -13.75 -12.95
N LEU A 228 -12.23 -13.23 -13.03
CA LEU A 228 -11.86 -12.18 -13.97
C LEU A 228 -11.83 -12.68 -15.42
N GLN A 229 -11.34 -13.90 -15.68
CA GLN A 229 -11.31 -14.43 -17.03
C GLN A 229 -12.71 -14.76 -17.59
N SER A 230 -13.67 -15.02 -16.71
CA SER A 230 -15.07 -15.22 -17.09
C SER A 230 -15.84 -13.90 -17.29
N ASP A 231 -15.29 -12.77 -16.85
CA ASP A 231 -15.95 -11.46 -16.89
C ASP A 231 -15.96 -10.88 -18.32
N PRO A 232 -17.09 -10.32 -18.78
CA PRO A 232 -17.17 -9.69 -20.11
C PRO A 232 -16.20 -8.53 -20.33
N ALA A 233 -15.78 -7.83 -19.26
CA ALA A 233 -14.80 -6.75 -19.34
C ALA A 233 -13.35 -7.25 -19.48
N TRP A 234 -13.08 -8.55 -19.32
CA TRP A 234 -11.73 -9.12 -19.39
C TRP A 234 -10.96 -8.74 -20.67
N THR A 235 -11.64 -8.74 -21.80
CA THR A 235 -11.02 -8.46 -23.11
C THR A 235 -11.03 -6.98 -23.49
N ARG A 236 -11.61 -6.10 -22.68
CA ARG A 236 -11.61 -4.67 -22.94
C ARG A 236 -10.19 -4.11 -22.90
N PRO A 237 -9.79 -3.30 -23.88
CA PRO A 237 -8.50 -2.62 -23.83
C PRO A 237 -8.52 -1.53 -22.76
N SER A 238 -7.36 -1.25 -22.19
CA SER A 238 -7.15 -0.05 -21.36
C SER A 238 -7.37 1.22 -22.20
N ASP A 239 -7.84 2.28 -21.54
CA ASP A 239 -7.96 3.59 -22.19
C ASP A 239 -6.56 4.15 -22.52
N PRO A 240 -6.24 4.37 -23.81
CA PRO A 240 -4.92 4.83 -24.21
C PRO A 240 -4.57 6.22 -23.64
N GLN A 241 -5.57 7.08 -23.39
CA GLN A 241 -5.34 8.41 -22.83
C GLN A 241 -4.96 8.30 -21.35
N ILE A 242 -5.64 7.45 -20.60
CA ILE A 242 -5.32 7.17 -19.20
C ILE A 242 -3.91 6.54 -19.10
N GLU A 243 -3.58 5.57 -19.95
CA GLU A 243 -2.24 4.94 -19.96
C GLU A 243 -1.12 5.94 -20.31
N ALA A 244 -1.34 6.82 -21.28
CA ALA A 244 -0.37 7.85 -21.63
C ALA A 244 -0.14 8.84 -20.48
N ARG A 245 -1.22 9.30 -19.83
CA ARG A 245 -1.16 10.17 -18.65
C ARG A 245 -0.47 9.44 -17.48
N PHE A 246 -0.78 8.17 -17.27
CA PHE A 246 -0.16 7.36 -16.22
C PHE A 246 1.36 7.26 -16.42
N THR A 247 1.80 6.94 -17.64
CA THR A 247 3.23 6.84 -17.96
C THR A 247 3.97 8.15 -17.66
N ARG A 248 3.36 9.29 -17.96
CA ARG A 248 3.90 10.61 -17.70
C ARG A 248 3.97 10.90 -16.19
N VAL A 249 2.86 10.70 -15.46
CA VAL A 249 2.79 10.88 -14.01
C VAL A 249 3.77 9.96 -13.28
N GLN A 250 3.87 8.70 -13.70
CA GLN A 250 4.82 7.75 -13.13
C GLN A 250 6.28 8.21 -13.31
N ALA A 251 6.65 8.69 -14.49
CA ALA A 251 7.99 9.19 -14.75
C ALA A 251 8.30 10.46 -13.96
N LYS A 252 7.34 11.40 -13.88
CA LYS A 252 7.40 12.60 -13.04
C LYS A 252 7.61 12.24 -11.58
N LEU A 253 6.80 11.32 -11.06
CA LEU A 253 6.89 10.85 -9.68
C LEU A 253 8.26 10.23 -9.38
N ARG A 254 8.76 9.35 -10.25
CA ARG A 254 10.12 8.80 -10.15
C ARG A 254 11.20 9.86 -10.07
N GLY A 255 11.08 10.88 -10.92
CA GLY A 255 12.00 12.02 -10.91
C GLY A 255 12.02 12.76 -9.58
N TYR A 256 10.88 12.79 -8.88
CA TYR A 256 10.71 13.50 -7.61
C TYR A 256 11.10 12.67 -6.38
N VAL A 257 10.73 11.36 -6.34
CA VAL A 257 10.90 10.53 -5.13
C VAL A 257 12.15 9.65 -5.14
N THR A 258 12.79 9.46 -6.30
CA THR A 258 13.98 8.61 -6.45
C THR A 258 15.25 9.45 -6.42
N GLU A 259 16.36 8.87 -5.98
CA GLU A 259 17.67 9.51 -6.04
C GLU A 259 17.98 10.01 -7.45
N PRO A 260 18.43 11.27 -7.63
CA PRO A 260 18.64 11.88 -8.94
C PRO A 260 19.51 11.05 -9.88
N LYS A 261 20.61 10.47 -9.38
CA LYS A 261 21.52 9.62 -10.17
C LYS A 261 20.86 8.38 -10.74
N ASP A 262 19.92 7.79 -9.99
CA ASP A 262 19.22 6.57 -10.39
C ASP A 262 18.15 6.90 -11.43
N THR A 263 17.46 8.02 -11.25
CA THR A 263 16.52 8.56 -12.24
C THR A 263 17.23 8.89 -13.55
N LEU A 264 18.36 9.60 -13.51
CA LEU A 264 19.12 9.97 -14.72
C LEU A 264 19.70 8.74 -15.45
N ARG A 265 20.05 7.69 -14.74
CA ARG A 265 20.45 6.40 -15.33
C ARG A 265 19.29 5.70 -16.04
N ARG A 266 18.08 5.74 -15.45
CA ARG A 266 16.87 5.12 -16.00
C ARG A 266 16.32 5.88 -17.21
N TYR A 267 16.46 7.20 -17.20
CA TYR A 267 15.98 8.10 -18.25
C TYR A 267 17.18 8.87 -18.86
N PRO A 268 17.98 8.22 -19.73
CA PRO A 268 19.15 8.86 -20.31
C PRO A 268 18.78 10.04 -21.21
N ALA A 269 19.71 10.96 -21.43
CA ALA A 269 19.49 12.16 -22.26
C ALA A 269 19.09 11.85 -23.73
N THR A 270 19.41 10.67 -24.20
CA THR A 270 19.01 10.15 -25.51
C THR A 270 17.52 9.82 -25.62
N ASP A 271 16.83 9.60 -24.50
CA ASP A 271 15.39 9.46 -24.47
C ASP A 271 14.72 10.85 -24.45
N THR A 272 14.15 11.24 -25.58
CA THR A 272 13.52 12.55 -25.76
C THR A 272 12.01 12.54 -25.55
N THR A 273 11.44 11.45 -25.08
CA THR A 273 10.01 11.35 -24.78
C THR A 273 9.58 12.30 -23.65
N VAL A 274 8.34 12.72 -23.67
CA VAL A 274 7.78 13.60 -22.63
C VAL A 274 7.93 13.01 -21.24
N PRO A 275 7.60 11.73 -20.96
CA PRO A 275 7.83 11.12 -19.66
C PRO A 275 9.29 11.19 -19.20
N ALA A 276 10.24 10.86 -20.08
CA ALA A 276 11.66 10.91 -19.76
C ALA A 276 12.15 12.32 -19.41
N ARG A 277 11.67 13.33 -20.14
CA ARG A 277 11.97 14.74 -19.86
C ARG A 277 11.43 15.18 -18.50
N TYR A 278 10.21 14.77 -18.14
CA TYR A 278 9.65 15.03 -16.82
C TYR A 278 10.52 14.43 -15.70
N ALA A 279 10.88 13.16 -15.82
CA ALA A 279 11.72 12.49 -14.84
C ALA A 279 13.06 13.24 -14.68
N ARG A 280 13.71 13.62 -15.79
CA ARG A 280 15.00 14.33 -15.75
C ARG A 280 14.87 15.75 -15.21
N ALA A 281 13.81 16.47 -15.56
CA ALA A 281 13.60 17.84 -15.05
C ALA A 281 13.59 17.86 -13.52
N TYR A 282 12.85 16.93 -12.88
CA TYR A 282 12.84 16.78 -11.43
C TYR A 282 14.17 16.28 -10.87
N ALA A 283 14.78 15.28 -11.50
CA ALA A 283 16.06 14.74 -11.06
C ALA A 283 17.18 15.78 -11.11
N TYR A 284 17.25 16.59 -12.18
CA TYR A 284 18.21 17.69 -12.28
C TYR A 284 17.94 18.78 -11.24
N HIS A 285 16.66 19.13 -11.01
CA HIS A 285 16.30 20.11 -10.00
C HIS A 285 16.75 19.67 -8.60
N LEU A 286 16.42 18.45 -8.20
CA LEU A 286 16.79 17.90 -6.90
C LEU A 286 18.30 17.63 -6.77
N GLY A 287 18.96 17.32 -7.88
CA GLY A 287 20.40 17.11 -7.96
C GLY A 287 21.24 18.39 -7.96
N GLY A 288 20.62 19.59 -7.98
CA GLY A 288 21.32 20.86 -7.99
C GLY A 288 21.88 21.27 -9.37
N TYR A 289 21.24 20.81 -10.46
CA TYR A 289 21.58 21.14 -11.84
C TYR A 289 20.50 22.04 -12.50
N PRO A 290 20.39 23.31 -12.09
CA PRO A 290 19.27 24.18 -12.49
C PRO A 290 19.24 24.51 -13.99
N LYS A 291 20.38 24.54 -14.67
CA LYS A 291 20.45 24.79 -16.12
C LYS A 291 19.86 23.63 -16.91
N GLU A 292 20.24 22.42 -16.57
CA GLU A 292 19.75 21.19 -17.17
C GLU A 292 18.25 21.01 -16.90
N ALA A 293 17.82 21.27 -15.65
CA ALA A 293 16.41 21.24 -15.27
C ALA A 293 15.58 22.24 -16.11
N ALA A 294 16.05 23.47 -16.25
CA ALA A 294 15.39 24.50 -17.07
C ALA A 294 15.35 24.11 -18.55
N GLY A 295 16.39 23.45 -19.07
CA GLY A 295 16.44 22.94 -20.44
C GLY A 295 15.36 21.89 -20.71
N GLU A 296 15.19 20.92 -19.82
CA GLU A 296 14.14 19.90 -19.91
C GLU A 296 12.75 20.52 -19.75
N ALA A 297 12.54 21.43 -18.79
CA ALA A 297 11.28 22.13 -18.60
C ALA A 297 10.87 22.94 -19.82
N ALA A 298 11.81 23.68 -20.43
CA ALA A 298 11.55 24.42 -21.67
C ALA A 298 11.18 23.51 -22.85
N ALA A 299 11.76 22.31 -22.91
CA ALA A 299 11.40 21.32 -23.93
C ALA A 299 9.99 20.74 -23.69
N LEU A 300 9.60 20.53 -22.41
CA LEU A 300 8.26 20.09 -22.05
C LEU A 300 7.18 21.11 -22.41
N VAL A 301 7.40 22.38 -22.08
CA VAL A 301 6.47 23.48 -22.44
C VAL A 301 6.25 23.55 -23.97
N ARG A 302 7.33 23.32 -24.76
CA ARG A 302 7.17 23.28 -26.23
C ARG A 302 6.41 22.07 -26.73
N ALA A 303 6.58 20.91 -26.06
CA ALA A 303 5.92 19.65 -26.45
C ALA A 303 4.44 19.64 -26.02
N GLU A 304 4.12 20.21 -24.89
CA GLU A 304 2.79 20.22 -24.28
C GLU A 304 2.40 21.62 -23.77
N PRO A 305 2.13 22.58 -24.67
CA PRO A 305 1.93 24.00 -24.30
C PRO A 305 0.66 24.26 -23.46
N HIS A 306 -0.25 23.30 -23.42
CA HIS A 306 -1.52 23.38 -22.67
C HIS A 306 -1.49 22.54 -21.37
N ASN A 307 -0.39 21.91 -21.06
CA ASN A 307 -0.22 21.20 -19.79
C ASN A 307 0.41 22.16 -18.75
N PRO A 308 -0.30 22.46 -17.63
CA PRO A 308 0.18 23.43 -16.62
C PRO A 308 1.43 22.99 -15.87
#